data_ea5e62d127e75deed0a75f6b22a9a05a
#
_entry.id   ea5e62d127e75deed0a75f6b22a9a05a
#
_cell.length_a   1.000
_cell.length_b   1.000
_cell.length_c   1.000
_cell.angle_alpha   90.00
_cell.angle_beta   90.00
_cell.angle_gamma   90.00
#
_symmetry.space_group_name_H-M   'P 1'
#
loop_
_entity.id
_entity.type
_entity.pdbx_description
1 polymer ?
#
loop_
_entity_poly.entity_id
_entity_poly.type
_entity_poly.pdbx_seq_one_letter_code
_entity_poly.pdbx_strand_id
1 'polypeptide(L)'
;MSAQAPPRTELLLQLADDELVLGWRDSEWTGIAPFLEEDVAFSSIAQTEIGHARAFYELAAAELDTTADELAFDRRPEEYRCAPLVELNLVHDWAKSVARRWLYETADAIRVDSLKASDWPELAGLAAKIEREEAYHALHAGMWHDRLTRSTARERFATAVDELWPYALGLVEGDQRRILCEAAGREDVPAVERGAHVEDWPALWEEMTMVRRTVPGGSW
;
A
#
# COMPACT_ATOMS: atom_id res chain seq x y z
N MET A 1 -12.63 -0.58 28.22
CA MET A 1 -12.43 -1.85 27.47
C MET A 1 -12.78 -1.49 26.04
N SER A 2 -11.77 -1.28 25.18
CA SER A 2 -11.98 -1.08 23.74
C SER A 2 -12.49 -2.41 23.18
N ALA A 3 -13.69 -2.43 22.60
CA ALA A 3 -14.17 -3.58 21.85
C ALA A 3 -13.21 -3.79 20.68
N GLN A 4 -12.64 -4.98 20.56
CA GLN A 4 -11.81 -5.35 19.42
C GLN A 4 -12.70 -5.31 18.17
N ALA A 5 -12.25 -4.60 17.12
CA ALA A 5 -13.00 -4.52 15.87
C ALA A 5 -13.30 -5.94 15.34
N PRO A 6 -14.44 -6.15 14.67
CA PRO A 6 -14.73 -7.45 14.04
C PRO A 6 -13.61 -7.81 13.04
N PRO A 7 -13.30 -9.10 12.85
CA PRO A 7 -12.23 -9.52 11.95
C PRO A 7 -12.32 -8.94 10.52
N ARG A 8 -13.53 -8.77 9.98
CA ARG A 8 -13.77 -8.15 8.66
C ARG A 8 -13.34 -6.69 8.61
N THR A 9 -13.68 -5.93 9.65
CA THR A 9 -13.35 -4.51 9.74
C THR A 9 -11.84 -4.31 9.87
N GLU A 10 -11.17 -5.16 10.64
CA GLU A 10 -9.70 -5.11 10.78
C GLU A 10 -9.01 -5.32 9.43
N LEU A 11 -9.46 -6.31 8.65
CA LEU A 11 -8.95 -6.55 7.30
C LEU A 11 -9.16 -5.34 6.38
N LEU A 12 -10.36 -4.74 6.40
CA LEU A 12 -10.65 -3.55 5.58
C LEU A 12 -9.77 -2.37 5.96
N LEU A 13 -9.53 -2.15 7.26
CA LEU A 13 -8.65 -1.09 7.73
C LEU A 13 -7.19 -1.33 7.32
N GLN A 14 -6.71 -2.58 7.37
CA GLN A 14 -5.37 -2.92 6.89
C GLN A 14 -5.20 -2.60 5.41
N LEU A 15 -6.15 -3.02 4.58
CA LEU A 15 -6.13 -2.75 3.13
C LEU A 15 -6.23 -1.25 2.85
N ALA A 16 -7.19 -0.57 3.45
CA ALA A 16 -7.41 0.86 3.25
C ALA A 16 -6.19 1.70 3.66
N ASP A 17 -5.58 1.37 4.81
CA ASP A 17 -4.41 2.07 5.32
C ASP A 17 -3.18 1.85 4.43
N ASP A 18 -2.98 0.62 3.93
CA ASP A 18 -1.90 0.32 2.98
C ASP A 18 -2.04 1.18 1.71
N GLU A 19 -3.23 1.18 1.09
CA GLU A 19 -3.51 1.92 -0.14
C GLU A 19 -3.37 3.44 0.05
N LEU A 20 -3.92 3.97 1.15
CA LEU A 20 -3.83 5.40 1.45
C LEU A 20 -2.38 5.86 1.60
N VAL A 21 -1.60 5.13 2.42
CA VAL A 21 -0.21 5.48 2.72
C VAL A 21 0.68 5.28 1.51
N LEU A 22 0.49 4.19 0.75
CA LEU A 22 1.23 3.96 -0.49
C LEU A 22 0.95 5.04 -1.52
N GLY A 23 -0.32 5.36 -1.75
CA GLY A 23 -0.72 6.42 -2.68
C GLY A 23 -0.15 7.78 -2.27
N TRP A 24 -0.11 8.08 -0.96
CA TRP A 24 0.54 9.30 -0.47
C TRP A 24 2.03 9.30 -0.81
N ARG A 25 2.77 8.24 -0.47
CA ARG A 25 4.20 8.10 -0.75
C ARG A 25 4.53 8.12 -2.25
N ASP A 26 3.68 7.58 -3.08
CA ASP A 26 3.88 7.62 -4.53
C ASP A 26 3.61 9.03 -5.10
N SER A 27 2.68 9.79 -4.51
CA SER A 27 2.42 11.19 -4.88
C SER A 27 3.61 12.12 -4.64
N GLU A 28 4.52 11.78 -3.73
CA GLU A 28 5.75 12.53 -3.46
C GLU A 28 6.68 12.62 -4.70
N TRP A 29 6.53 11.74 -5.69
CA TRP A 29 7.27 11.78 -6.93
C TRP A 29 6.74 12.81 -7.94
N THR A 30 5.53 13.38 -7.71
CA THR A 30 4.93 14.36 -8.61
C THR A 30 5.80 15.62 -8.71
N GLY A 31 6.23 15.94 -9.92
CA GLY A 31 7.09 17.09 -10.23
C GLY A 31 8.59 16.85 -10.04
N ILE A 32 9.02 15.68 -9.55
CA ILE A 32 10.43 15.36 -9.29
C ILE A 32 10.87 14.00 -9.82
N ALA A 33 9.98 13.22 -10.43
CA ALA A 33 10.32 11.93 -11.02
C ALA A 33 11.43 12.09 -12.11
N PRO A 34 12.26 11.04 -12.33
CA PRO A 34 13.42 11.15 -13.23
C PRO A 34 13.06 11.40 -14.70
N PHE A 35 11.82 11.12 -15.10
CA PHE A 35 11.30 11.32 -16.45
C PHE A 35 9.86 11.80 -16.39
N LEU A 36 9.42 12.58 -17.39
CA LEU A 36 8.05 13.09 -17.46
C LEU A 36 7.00 11.96 -17.46
N GLU A 37 7.29 10.87 -18.16
CA GLU A 37 6.41 9.71 -18.25
C GLU A 37 6.21 9.06 -16.87
N GLU A 38 7.26 9.04 -16.05
CA GLU A 38 7.19 8.48 -14.69
C GLU A 38 6.48 9.43 -13.72
N ASP A 39 6.62 10.72 -13.90
CA ASP A 39 5.86 11.72 -13.14
C ASP A 39 4.35 11.51 -13.33
N VAL A 40 3.92 11.37 -14.59
CA VAL A 40 2.52 11.11 -14.95
C VAL A 40 2.08 9.73 -14.43
N ALA A 41 2.92 8.70 -14.59
CA ALA A 41 2.60 7.34 -14.16
C ALA A 41 2.42 7.26 -12.63
N PHE A 42 3.39 7.75 -11.85
CA PHE A 42 3.30 7.73 -10.39
C PHE A 42 2.14 8.58 -9.86
N SER A 43 1.89 9.75 -10.44
CA SER A 43 0.73 10.58 -10.08
C SER A 43 -0.60 9.87 -10.35
N SER A 44 -0.72 9.16 -11.47
CA SER A 44 -1.92 8.38 -11.83
C SER A 44 -2.11 7.17 -10.92
N ILE A 45 -1.03 6.44 -10.65
CA ILE A 45 -1.02 5.30 -9.73
C ILE A 45 -1.43 5.77 -8.33
N ALA A 46 -0.78 6.81 -7.79
CA ALA A 46 -1.11 7.37 -6.50
C ALA A 46 -2.59 7.76 -6.36
N GLN A 47 -3.17 8.36 -7.39
CA GLN A 47 -4.59 8.71 -7.42
C GLN A 47 -5.48 7.46 -7.37
N THR A 48 -5.11 6.38 -8.07
CA THR A 48 -5.85 5.13 -8.09
C THR A 48 -5.79 4.43 -6.74
N GLU A 49 -4.59 4.35 -6.10
CA GLU A 49 -4.42 3.77 -4.75
C GLU A 49 -5.29 4.49 -3.70
N ILE A 50 -5.28 5.83 -3.72
CA ILE A 50 -6.15 6.63 -2.82
C ILE A 50 -7.63 6.35 -3.10
N GLY A 51 -7.99 6.11 -4.36
CA GLY A 51 -9.34 5.69 -4.75
C GLY A 51 -9.72 4.32 -4.19
N HIS A 52 -8.79 3.35 -4.21
CA HIS A 52 -8.96 2.03 -3.60
C HIS A 52 -9.10 2.14 -2.08
N ALA A 53 -8.21 2.91 -1.43
CA ALA A 53 -8.28 3.19 -0.01
C ALA A 53 -9.67 3.70 0.40
N ARG A 54 -10.19 4.70 -0.32
CA ARG A 54 -11.52 5.24 -0.09
C ARG A 54 -12.60 4.17 -0.16
N ALA A 55 -12.56 3.30 -1.17
CA ALA A 55 -13.55 2.25 -1.33
C ALA A 55 -13.52 1.22 -0.18
N PHE A 56 -12.34 0.84 0.30
CA PHE A 56 -12.21 -0.01 1.48
C PHE A 56 -12.68 0.70 2.76
N TYR A 57 -12.36 2.00 2.93
CA TYR A 57 -12.88 2.78 4.07
C TYR A 57 -14.39 2.93 4.02
N GLU A 58 -15.02 3.09 2.86
CA GLU A 58 -16.48 3.14 2.72
C GLU A 58 -17.14 1.84 3.20
N LEU A 59 -16.57 0.67 2.87
CA LEU A 59 -17.04 -0.61 3.39
C LEU A 59 -16.84 -0.73 4.90
N ALA A 60 -15.71 -0.30 5.43
CA ALA A 60 -15.43 -0.34 6.86
C ALA A 60 -16.33 0.63 7.65
N ALA A 61 -16.57 1.82 7.11
CA ALA A 61 -17.41 2.85 7.70
C ALA A 61 -18.86 2.41 7.87
N ALA A 62 -19.38 1.65 6.88
CA ALA A 62 -20.73 1.07 6.96
C ALA A 62 -20.88 0.06 8.11
N GLU A 63 -19.81 -0.68 8.46
CA GLU A 63 -19.80 -1.64 9.57
C GLU A 63 -19.59 -0.95 10.95
N LEU A 64 -18.97 0.24 10.96
CA LEU A 64 -18.57 0.96 12.18
C LEU A 64 -19.48 2.14 12.53
N ASP A 65 -20.49 2.45 11.72
CA ASP A 65 -21.38 3.62 11.88
C ASP A 65 -20.59 4.93 11.95
N THR A 66 -19.65 5.13 11.01
CA THR A 66 -18.77 6.30 10.88
C THR A 66 -18.65 6.69 9.41
N THR A 67 -17.71 7.55 9.06
CA THR A 67 -17.43 7.97 7.68
C THR A 67 -16.05 7.51 7.21
N ALA A 68 -15.87 7.36 5.89
CA ALA A 68 -14.58 7.03 5.29
C ALA A 68 -13.52 8.08 5.65
N ASP A 69 -13.88 9.37 5.65
CA ASP A 69 -12.97 10.47 5.98
C ASP A 69 -12.53 10.42 7.46
N GLU A 70 -13.43 10.08 8.39
CA GLU A 70 -13.06 9.89 9.81
C GLU A 70 -12.08 8.73 9.97
N LEU A 71 -12.31 7.61 9.25
CA LEU A 71 -11.38 6.49 9.25
C LEU A 71 -10.05 6.82 8.59
N ALA A 72 -10.05 7.63 7.53
CA ALA A 72 -8.82 7.99 6.82
C ALA A 72 -7.98 9.04 7.57
N PHE A 73 -8.60 10.02 8.27
CA PHE A 73 -7.88 11.22 8.69
C PHE A 73 -8.10 11.67 10.15
N ASP A 74 -9.07 11.11 10.87
CA ASP A 74 -9.38 11.53 12.25
C ASP A 74 -8.86 10.52 13.30
N ARG A 75 -8.23 9.42 12.87
CA ARG A 75 -7.60 8.43 13.77
C ARG A 75 -6.23 8.92 14.26
N ARG A 76 -5.84 8.49 15.47
CA ARG A 76 -4.49 8.70 15.99
C ARG A 76 -3.48 7.79 15.25
N PRO A 77 -2.19 8.15 15.21
CA PRO A 77 -1.20 7.39 14.44
C PRO A 77 -1.11 5.91 14.83
N GLU A 78 -1.29 5.58 16.11
CA GLU A 78 -1.27 4.19 16.61
C GLU A 78 -2.53 3.36 16.26
N GLU A 79 -3.53 3.98 15.68
CA GLU A 79 -4.78 3.33 15.27
C GLU A 79 -4.75 2.88 13.80
N TYR A 80 -3.75 3.28 13.04
CA TYR A 80 -3.56 2.81 11.67
C TYR A 80 -2.99 1.39 11.64
N ARG A 81 -3.31 0.67 10.58
CA ARG A 81 -2.99 -0.76 10.39
C ARG A 81 -2.13 -1.01 9.15
N CYS A 82 -1.52 0.03 8.60
CA CYS A 82 -0.65 -0.11 7.44
C CYS A 82 0.59 -0.96 7.72
N ALA A 83 1.11 -1.59 6.67
CA ALA A 83 2.36 -2.32 6.73
C ALA A 83 3.55 -1.35 6.66
N PRO A 84 4.64 -1.60 7.39
CA PRO A 84 5.82 -0.73 7.36
C PRO A 84 6.42 -0.49 5.97
N LEU A 85 6.22 -1.39 5.02
CA LEU A 85 6.69 -1.20 3.63
C LEU A 85 6.16 0.08 3.00
N VAL A 86 4.86 0.38 3.19
CA VAL A 86 4.22 1.53 2.57
C VAL A 86 4.59 2.86 3.25
N GLU A 87 5.03 2.80 4.51
CA GLU A 87 5.41 3.98 5.29
C GLU A 87 6.78 4.55 4.91
N LEU A 88 7.69 3.72 4.36
CA LEU A 88 9.07 4.07 4.10
C LEU A 88 9.19 5.30 3.20
N ASN A 89 9.98 6.29 3.63
CA ASN A 89 10.33 7.45 2.80
C ASN A 89 11.44 7.07 1.81
N LEU A 90 11.08 6.85 0.55
CA LEU A 90 11.98 6.42 -0.52
C LEU A 90 12.09 7.43 -1.67
N VAL A 91 11.51 8.62 -1.52
CA VAL A 91 11.37 9.63 -2.59
C VAL A 91 12.68 10.06 -3.22
N HIS A 92 13.82 9.87 -2.57
CA HIS A 92 15.15 10.22 -3.11
C HIS A 92 15.94 9.02 -3.66
N ASP A 93 15.34 7.83 -3.67
CA ASP A 93 15.95 6.61 -4.19
C ASP A 93 15.01 5.90 -5.18
N TRP A 94 15.18 6.19 -6.47
CA TRP A 94 14.39 5.61 -7.54
C TRP A 94 14.44 4.08 -7.55
N ALA A 95 15.61 3.48 -7.30
CA ALA A 95 15.73 2.02 -7.28
C ALA A 95 14.91 1.39 -6.13
N LYS A 96 14.92 2.02 -4.94
CA LYS A 96 14.09 1.58 -3.81
C LYS A 96 12.61 1.81 -4.04
N SER A 97 12.23 2.95 -4.64
CA SER A 97 10.82 3.23 -4.95
C SER A 97 10.25 2.23 -5.95
N VAL A 98 11.00 1.91 -7.00
CA VAL A 98 10.61 0.88 -7.97
C VAL A 98 10.58 -0.52 -7.32
N ALA A 99 11.55 -0.82 -6.45
CA ALA A 99 11.57 -2.09 -5.72
C ALA A 99 10.34 -2.21 -4.80
N ARG A 100 9.99 -1.14 -4.06
CA ARG A 100 8.76 -1.08 -3.26
C ARG A 100 7.52 -1.37 -4.12
N ARG A 101 7.36 -0.67 -5.26
CA ARG A 101 6.22 -0.87 -6.16
C ARG A 101 6.15 -2.31 -6.64
N TRP A 102 7.24 -2.87 -7.13
CA TRP A 102 7.25 -4.25 -7.61
C TRP A 102 6.91 -5.27 -6.53
N LEU A 103 7.43 -5.11 -5.32
CA LEU A 103 7.15 -5.98 -4.18
C LEU A 103 5.69 -5.84 -3.71
N TYR A 104 5.19 -4.59 -3.65
CA TYR A 104 3.82 -4.32 -3.27
C TYR A 104 2.83 -4.92 -4.26
N GLU A 105 2.99 -4.65 -5.56
CA GLU A 105 2.14 -5.19 -6.61
C GLU A 105 2.11 -6.72 -6.63
N THR A 106 3.27 -7.35 -6.39
CA THR A 106 3.35 -8.81 -6.32
C THR A 106 2.57 -9.36 -5.12
N ALA A 107 2.64 -8.70 -3.97
CA ALA A 107 1.90 -9.10 -2.78
C ALA A 107 0.41 -8.75 -2.90
N ASP A 108 0.07 -7.59 -3.46
CA ASP A 108 -1.30 -7.13 -3.58
C ASP A 108 -2.11 -7.97 -4.55
N ALA A 109 -1.54 -8.39 -5.67
CA ALA A 109 -2.19 -9.33 -6.58
C ALA A 109 -2.65 -10.62 -5.86
N ILE A 110 -1.85 -11.12 -4.91
CA ILE A 110 -2.18 -12.32 -4.12
C ILE A 110 -3.31 -12.00 -3.12
N ARG A 111 -3.29 -10.83 -2.48
CA ARG A 111 -4.35 -10.38 -1.57
C ARG A 111 -5.67 -10.21 -2.31
N VAL A 112 -5.67 -9.46 -3.41
CA VAL A 112 -6.84 -9.19 -4.24
C VAL A 112 -7.45 -10.47 -4.79
N ASP A 113 -6.64 -11.43 -5.26
CA ASP A 113 -7.14 -12.73 -5.71
C ASP A 113 -7.87 -13.49 -4.60
N SER A 114 -7.33 -13.46 -3.38
CA SER A 114 -7.95 -14.03 -2.19
C SER A 114 -9.28 -13.34 -1.83
N LEU A 115 -9.35 -11.99 -1.96
CA LEU A 115 -10.56 -11.22 -1.66
C LEU A 115 -11.70 -11.49 -2.67
N LYS A 116 -11.40 -11.79 -3.92
CA LYS A 116 -12.42 -12.17 -4.92
C LYS A 116 -13.16 -13.45 -4.55
N ALA A 117 -12.52 -14.33 -3.77
CA ALA A 117 -13.13 -15.56 -3.25
C ALA A 117 -13.89 -15.36 -1.94
N SER A 118 -14.04 -14.12 -1.46
CA SER A 118 -14.76 -13.80 -0.23
C SER A 118 -16.23 -14.20 -0.30
N ASP A 119 -16.76 -14.66 0.83
CA ASP A 119 -18.20 -14.90 1.04
C ASP A 119 -19.02 -13.59 1.22
N TRP A 120 -18.33 -12.45 1.23
CA TRP A 120 -18.92 -11.11 1.29
C TRP A 120 -19.00 -10.51 -0.11
N PRO A 121 -20.20 -10.44 -0.74
CA PRO A 121 -20.36 -10.07 -2.15
C PRO A 121 -19.84 -8.66 -2.49
N GLU A 122 -20.02 -7.70 -1.57
CA GLU A 122 -19.55 -6.32 -1.75
C GLU A 122 -18.03 -6.26 -1.81
N LEU A 123 -17.35 -6.99 -0.92
CA LEU A 123 -15.88 -7.07 -0.92
C LEU A 123 -15.35 -7.81 -2.15
N ALA A 124 -15.98 -8.95 -2.51
CA ALA A 124 -15.60 -9.69 -3.71
C ALA A 124 -15.79 -8.86 -4.99
N GLY A 125 -16.89 -8.09 -5.07
CA GLY A 125 -17.16 -7.18 -6.17
C GLY A 125 -16.16 -6.03 -6.25
N LEU A 126 -15.79 -5.45 -5.12
CA LEU A 126 -14.75 -4.42 -5.02
C LEU A 126 -13.38 -4.97 -5.45
N ALA A 127 -12.97 -6.13 -4.94
CA ALA A 127 -11.72 -6.77 -5.31
C ALA A 127 -11.63 -7.06 -6.82
N ALA A 128 -12.73 -7.52 -7.44
CA ALA A 128 -12.78 -7.73 -8.89
C ALA A 128 -12.71 -6.43 -9.71
N LYS A 129 -13.11 -5.29 -9.14
CA LYS A 129 -12.91 -3.97 -9.75
C LYS A 129 -11.45 -3.54 -9.62
N ILE A 130 -10.88 -3.61 -8.42
CA ILE A 130 -9.48 -3.26 -8.12
C ILE A 130 -8.53 -4.06 -9.01
N GLU A 131 -8.69 -5.38 -9.15
CA GLU A 131 -7.85 -6.22 -10.02
C GLU A 131 -7.69 -5.66 -11.44
N ARG A 132 -8.76 -5.08 -12.01
CA ARG A 132 -8.70 -4.52 -13.36
C ARG A 132 -7.93 -3.21 -13.42
N GLU A 133 -7.98 -2.41 -12.36
CA GLU A 133 -7.26 -1.14 -12.24
C GLU A 133 -5.79 -1.41 -11.93
N GLU A 134 -5.50 -2.39 -11.06
CA GLU A 134 -4.16 -2.87 -10.71
C GLU A 134 -3.38 -3.52 -11.88
N ALA A 135 -4.05 -3.97 -12.93
CA ALA A 135 -3.37 -4.52 -14.11
C ALA A 135 -2.38 -3.54 -14.75
N TYR A 136 -2.65 -2.22 -14.70
CA TYR A 136 -1.72 -1.19 -15.15
C TYR A 136 -0.55 -1.03 -14.19
N HIS A 137 -0.79 -1.04 -12.88
CA HIS A 137 0.24 -0.91 -11.85
C HIS A 137 1.23 -2.08 -11.93
N ALA A 138 0.73 -3.30 -12.01
CA ALA A 138 1.55 -4.51 -12.16
C ALA A 138 2.38 -4.49 -13.46
N LEU A 139 1.80 -4.03 -14.58
CA LEU A 139 2.52 -3.88 -15.84
C LEU A 139 3.65 -2.86 -15.71
N HIS A 140 3.39 -1.70 -15.12
CA HIS A 140 4.37 -0.64 -14.90
C HIS A 140 5.51 -1.12 -13.99
N ALA A 141 5.18 -1.73 -12.85
CA ALA A 141 6.16 -2.27 -11.92
C ALA A 141 7.02 -3.37 -12.55
N GLY A 142 6.41 -4.29 -13.31
CA GLY A 142 7.10 -5.35 -14.05
C GLY A 142 8.04 -4.81 -15.14
N MET A 143 7.62 -3.81 -15.88
CA MET A 143 8.46 -3.14 -16.88
C MET A 143 9.73 -2.54 -16.24
N TRP A 144 9.59 -1.86 -15.12
CA TRP A 144 10.72 -1.28 -14.41
C TRP A 144 11.62 -2.34 -13.77
N HIS A 145 11.05 -3.38 -13.18
CA HIS A 145 11.80 -4.53 -12.68
C HIS A 145 12.68 -5.12 -13.79
N ASP A 146 12.11 -5.41 -14.95
CA ASP A 146 12.81 -5.94 -16.11
C ASP A 146 13.90 -5.01 -16.64
N ARG A 147 13.63 -3.71 -16.66
CA ARG A 147 14.57 -2.70 -17.12
C ARG A 147 15.77 -2.60 -16.15
N LEU A 148 15.53 -2.52 -14.85
CA LEU A 148 16.59 -2.36 -13.87
C LEU A 148 17.44 -3.62 -13.71
N THR A 149 16.85 -4.80 -13.73
CA THR A 149 17.57 -6.08 -13.65
C THR A 149 18.50 -6.32 -14.84
N ARG A 150 18.24 -5.70 -16.00
CA ARG A 150 19.07 -5.80 -17.22
C ARG A 150 19.98 -4.60 -17.45
N SER A 151 19.97 -3.61 -16.58
CA SER A 151 20.73 -2.37 -16.70
C SER A 151 22.04 -2.39 -15.91
N THR A 152 22.82 -1.32 -16.02
CA THR A 152 23.99 -1.06 -15.15
C THR A 152 23.62 -0.82 -13.69
N ALA A 153 22.33 -0.53 -13.39
CA ALA A 153 21.82 -0.35 -12.04
C ALA A 153 21.38 -1.67 -11.36
N ARG A 154 21.59 -2.84 -12.02
CA ARG A 154 21.15 -4.15 -11.54
C ARG A 154 21.52 -4.43 -10.09
N GLU A 155 22.77 -4.17 -9.72
CA GLU A 155 23.27 -4.47 -8.36
C GLU A 155 22.58 -3.57 -7.32
N ARG A 156 22.41 -2.28 -7.62
CA ARG A 156 21.68 -1.35 -6.76
C ARG A 156 20.23 -1.76 -6.57
N PHE A 157 19.58 -2.18 -7.67
CA PHE A 157 18.19 -2.63 -7.62
C PHE A 157 18.04 -3.94 -6.82
N ALA A 158 18.95 -4.91 -7.03
CA ALA A 158 18.97 -6.14 -6.25
C ALA A 158 19.13 -5.86 -4.74
N THR A 159 20.06 -4.98 -4.37
CA THR A 159 20.23 -4.53 -2.98
C THR A 159 18.93 -3.89 -2.43
N ALA A 160 18.28 -3.04 -3.22
CA ALA A 160 17.00 -2.42 -2.82
C ALA A 160 15.91 -3.47 -2.56
N VAL A 161 15.78 -4.47 -3.44
CA VAL A 161 14.84 -5.58 -3.24
C VAL A 161 15.20 -6.41 -2.01
N ASP A 162 16.50 -6.68 -1.76
CA ASP A 162 16.95 -7.44 -0.57
C ASP A 162 16.60 -6.69 0.72
N GLU A 163 16.84 -5.39 0.77
CA GLU A 163 16.54 -4.54 1.93
C GLU A 163 15.04 -4.44 2.21
N LEU A 164 14.20 -4.40 1.16
CA LEU A 164 12.75 -4.24 1.30
C LEU A 164 12.01 -5.57 1.44
N TRP A 165 12.66 -6.70 1.17
CA TRP A 165 12.02 -8.01 1.20
C TRP A 165 11.38 -8.37 2.54
N PRO A 166 12.02 -8.17 3.71
CA PRO A 166 11.40 -8.42 5.01
C PRO A 166 10.13 -7.58 5.25
N TYR A 167 10.08 -6.36 4.70
CA TYR A 167 8.91 -5.49 4.78
C TYR A 167 7.77 -5.98 3.88
N ALA A 168 8.10 -6.47 2.68
CA ALA A 168 7.10 -7.03 1.76
C ALA A 168 6.41 -8.26 2.34
N LEU A 169 7.14 -9.09 3.09
CA LEU A 169 6.59 -10.25 3.78
C LEU A 169 5.56 -9.88 4.87
N GLY A 170 5.62 -8.66 5.40
CA GLY A 170 4.64 -8.12 6.34
C GLY A 170 3.29 -7.72 5.72
N LEU A 171 3.17 -7.72 4.38
CA LEU A 171 1.91 -7.46 3.68
C LEU A 171 0.96 -8.65 3.71
N VAL A 172 1.49 -9.86 3.81
CA VAL A 172 0.78 -11.13 3.62
C VAL A 172 1.03 -12.10 4.76
N GLU A 173 0.08 -13.01 4.99
CA GLU A 173 0.16 -14.01 6.04
C GLU A 173 -0.12 -15.43 5.53
N GLY A 174 0.26 -16.43 6.30
CA GLY A 174 -0.06 -17.84 6.05
C GLY A 174 0.33 -18.32 4.64
N ASP A 175 -0.63 -18.90 3.92
CA ASP A 175 -0.39 -19.41 2.56
C ASP A 175 -0.03 -18.32 1.54
N GLN A 176 -0.53 -17.10 1.71
CA GLN A 176 -0.20 -15.96 0.82
C GLN A 176 1.30 -15.65 0.88
N ARG A 177 1.91 -15.77 2.06
CA ARG A 177 3.36 -15.55 2.23
C ARG A 177 4.18 -16.57 1.44
N ARG A 178 3.79 -17.84 1.46
CA ARG A 178 4.43 -18.87 0.64
C ARG A 178 4.30 -18.57 -0.85
N ILE A 179 3.10 -18.16 -1.29
CA ILE A 179 2.84 -17.79 -2.69
C ILE A 179 3.71 -16.58 -3.09
N LEU A 180 3.84 -15.57 -2.23
CA LEU A 180 4.69 -14.40 -2.47
C LEU A 180 6.17 -14.81 -2.62
N CYS A 181 6.67 -15.69 -1.76
CA CYS A 181 8.03 -16.21 -1.87
C CYS A 181 8.27 -16.92 -3.23
N GLU A 182 7.32 -17.75 -3.65
CA GLU A 182 7.38 -18.45 -4.93
C GLU A 182 7.32 -17.46 -6.12
N ALA A 183 6.40 -16.49 -6.09
CA ALA A 183 6.22 -15.48 -7.14
C ALA A 183 7.45 -14.57 -7.29
N ALA A 184 8.05 -14.17 -6.19
CA ALA A 184 9.24 -13.32 -6.17
C ALA A 184 10.56 -14.12 -6.38
N GLY A 185 10.50 -15.46 -6.34
CA GLY A 185 11.69 -16.34 -6.41
C GLY A 185 12.64 -16.13 -5.22
N ARG A 186 12.10 -15.89 -4.01
CA ARG A 186 12.88 -15.54 -2.82
C ARG A 186 12.55 -16.45 -1.64
N GLU A 187 13.51 -16.56 -0.73
CA GLU A 187 13.34 -17.33 0.49
C GLU A 187 12.49 -16.60 1.52
N ASP A 188 11.79 -17.35 2.36
CA ASP A 188 11.10 -16.82 3.53
C ASP A 188 12.12 -16.42 4.62
N VAL A 189 12.01 -15.18 5.08
CA VAL A 189 12.87 -14.61 6.13
C VAL A 189 11.97 -13.97 7.21
N PRO A 190 12.49 -13.66 8.41
CA PRO A 190 11.72 -12.91 9.39
C PRO A 190 11.13 -11.63 8.81
N ALA A 191 9.80 -11.49 8.87
CA ALA A 191 9.11 -10.30 8.37
C ALA A 191 9.25 -9.12 9.34
N VAL A 192 9.14 -7.91 8.78
CA VAL A 192 8.80 -6.72 9.58
C VAL A 192 7.28 -6.71 9.72
N GLU A 193 6.82 -7.00 10.92
CA GLU A 193 5.40 -7.24 11.18
C GLU A 193 4.56 -5.96 11.05
N ARG A 194 3.32 -6.14 10.62
CA ARG A 194 2.31 -5.08 10.56
C ARG A 194 2.07 -4.48 11.95
N GLY A 195 1.93 -3.16 12.03
CA GLY A 195 1.81 -2.41 13.29
C GLY A 195 3.13 -2.07 13.97
N ALA A 196 4.27 -2.52 13.42
CA ALA A 196 5.60 -2.05 13.81
C ALA A 196 5.98 -0.81 12.98
N HIS A 197 5.28 0.30 13.19
CA HIS A 197 5.49 1.53 12.42
C HIS A 197 6.95 1.94 12.34
N VAL A 198 7.36 2.53 11.19
CA VAL A 198 8.71 3.07 11.01
C VAL A 198 8.91 4.35 11.83
N GLU A 199 10.18 4.73 12.05
CA GLU A 199 10.54 5.92 12.85
C GLU A 199 9.88 7.21 12.31
N ASP A 200 9.75 7.34 10.98
CA ASP A 200 9.17 8.51 10.32
C ASP A 200 7.63 8.52 10.29
N TRP A 201 6.97 7.47 10.78
CA TRP A 201 5.51 7.36 10.73
C TRP A 201 4.75 8.54 11.37
N PRO A 202 5.11 9.03 12.56
CA PRO A 202 4.41 10.17 13.16
C PRO A 202 4.46 11.42 12.29
N ALA A 203 5.60 11.69 11.63
CA ALA A 203 5.75 12.85 10.76
C ALA A 203 4.91 12.71 9.49
N LEU A 204 4.85 11.50 8.89
CA LEU A 204 3.99 11.20 7.75
C LEU A 204 2.52 11.37 8.10
N TRP A 205 2.09 10.82 9.23
CA TRP A 205 0.72 10.98 9.72
C TRP A 205 0.35 12.46 9.94
N GLU A 206 1.25 13.25 10.54
CA GLU A 206 1.04 14.69 10.72
C GLU A 206 0.84 15.42 9.38
N GLU A 207 1.60 15.07 8.37
CA GLU A 207 1.50 15.61 7.02
C GLU A 207 0.17 15.22 6.35
N MET A 208 -0.14 13.94 6.32
CA MET A 208 -1.36 13.40 5.70
C MET A 208 -2.64 13.98 6.31
N THR A 209 -2.66 14.19 7.63
CA THR A 209 -3.84 14.64 8.35
C THR A 209 -3.87 16.17 8.57
N MET A 210 -2.86 16.90 8.12
CA MET A 210 -2.67 18.33 8.39
C MET A 210 -3.89 19.18 8.00
N VAL A 211 -4.42 18.99 6.81
CA VAL A 211 -5.57 19.77 6.31
C VAL A 211 -6.80 19.48 7.17
N ARG A 212 -7.10 18.23 7.42
CA ARG A 212 -8.25 17.79 8.22
C ARG A 212 -8.17 18.32 9.65
N ARG A 213 -6.99 18.26 10.29
CA ARG A 213 -6.77 18.79 11.65
C ARG A 213 -6.84 20.31 11.72
N THR A 214 -6.49 21.01 10.63
CA THR A 214 -6.54 22.49 10.57
C THR A 214 -7.98 23.00 10.44
N VAL A 215 -8.86 22.21 9.81
CA VAL A 215 -10.28 22.55 9.63
C VAL A 215 -11.17 21.40 10.14
N PRO A 216 -11.28 21.22 11.47
CA PRO A 216 -12.06 20.13 12.04
C PRO A 216 -13.53 20.18 11.57
N GLY A 217 -14.04 19.04 11.10
CA GLY A 217 -15.41 18.93 10.57
C GLY A 217 -15.63 19.56 9.19
N GLY A 218 -14.57 19.99 8.51
CA GLY A 218 -14.62 20.39 7.11
C GLY A 218 -15.03 19.21 6.22
N SER A 219 -15.87 19.47 5.22
CA SER A 219 -16.19 18.53 4.12
C SER A 219 -15.73 19.15 2.81
N TRP A 220 -15.15 18.35 1.95
CA TRP A 220 -14.54 18.77 0.67
C TRP A 220 -15.25 18.10 -0.53
#